data_c41a525017e3b2bdc73c340b25f8ca6e
#
_entry.id   c41a525017e3b2bdc73c340b25f8ca6e
#
_cell.length_a   1.000
_cell.length_b   1.000
_cell.length_c   1.000
_cell.angle_alpha   90.00
_cell.angle_beta   90.00
_cell.angle_gamma   90.00
#
_symmetry.space_group_name_H-M   'P 1'
#
loop_
_entity.id
_entity.type
_entity.pdbx_description
1 polymer ?
#
loop_
_entity_poly.entity_id
_entity_poly.type
_entity_poly.pdbx_seq_one_letter_code
_entity_poly.pdbx_strand_id
1 'polypeptide(L)'
;MRLDKLAIKVATIVAGFTLTQLSACVGNTTGDRDNYSVNTLVDTGEITENSDRFIGKSVLIRNDVLQIIGNRGLILDKDRLIDGEPILVINMSETSIEISHDKTPEILIDGKVERFSKNSIEQKYDLNLESEIYGQYEGKPVIIATSLIMSPDPEDITANPEIYYNRPLAIKGEVDDVEDYGIFEIDEEKAFGGEDLLVVQFGSQAALNEEQTVIVYGVLRKFVMKELLQDYDLDWDSSIQTQIEAEHQQKPVLVTNKIQFL
;
A
#
# COMPACT_ATOMS: atom_id res chain seq x y z
N MET A 1 8.29 -1.08 -52.81
CA MET A 1 7.32 -1.60 -51.81
C MET A 1 7.80 -1.10 -50.48
N ARG A 2 7.18 -0.03 -49.95
CA ARG A 2 7.54 0.60 -48.68
C ARG A 2 6.77 -0.10 -47.56
N LEU A 3 7.49 -0.59 -46.56
CA LEU A 3 6.92 -1.11 -45.32
C LEU A 3 6.91 0.04 -44.31
N ASP A 4 5.74 0.54 -44.02
CA ASP A 4 5.51 1.54 -43.00
C ASP A 4 5.67 0.91 -41.59
N LYS A 5 6.62 1.47 -40.83
CA LYS A 5 6.85 1.14 -39.44
C LYS A 5 5.71 1.74 -38.60
N LEU A 6 4.84 0.92 -38.07
CA LEU A 6 3.83 1.29 -37.09
C LEU A 6 4.53 1.56 -35.77
N ALA A 7 4.65 2.84 -35.41
CA ALA A 7 5.14 3.25 -34.10
C ALA A 7 4.00 3.11 -33.07
N ILE A 8 4.11 2.15 -32.20
CA ILE A 8 3.23 2.02 -31.03
C ILE A 8 3.67 3.07 -30.02
N LYS A 9 2.86 4.12 -29.85
CA LYS A 9 3.03 5.07 -28.75
C LYS A 9 2.54 4.42 -27.48
N VAL A 10 3.46 4.04 -26.61
CA VAL A 10 3.14 3.70 -25.22
C VAL A 10 2.77 5.01 -24.54
N ALA A 11 1.50 5.12 -24.15
CA ALA A 11 1.02 6.25 -23.35
C ALA A 11 1.47 6.04 -21.91
N THR A 12 2.47 6.80 -21.49
CA THR A 12 2.89 6.89 -20.09
C THR A 12 1.77 7.61 -19.33
N ILE A 13 0.95 6.88 -18.57
CA ILE A 13 0.00 7.48 -17.65
C ILE A 13 0.79 7.89 -16.41
N VAL A 14 1.26 9.12 -16.40
CA VAL A 14 1.74 9.77 -15.19
C VAL A 14 0.49 10.24 -14.45
N ALA A 15 0.04 9.48 -13.45
CA ALA A 15 -0.99 9.93 -12.52
C ALA A 15 -0.39 11.04 -11.66
N GLY A 16 -0.58 12.29 -12.09
CA GLY A 16 -0.18 13.47 -11.34
C GLY A 16 -1.04 13.62 -10.09
N PHE A 17 -0.48 13.29 -8.92
CA PHE A 17 -1.06 13.68 -7.64
C PHE A 17 -0.82 15.18 -7.41
N THR A 18 -1.83 16.01 -7.68
CA THR A 18 -1.79 17.41 -7.28
C THR A 18 -2.07 17.52 -5.78
N LEU A 19 -1.03 17.84 -5.02
CA LEU A 19 -1.11 18.18 -3.61
C LEU A 19 -1.75 19.57 -3.49
N THR A 20 -3.04 19.65 -3.17
CA THR A 20 -3.67 20.92 -2.75
C THR A 20 -3.29 21.21 -1.30
N GLN A 21 -2.41 22.18 -1.09
CA GLN A 21 -2.11 22.72 0.24
C GLN A 21 -3.34 23.50 0.75
N LEU A 22 -4.04 22.93 1.72
CA LEU A 22 -5.02 23.67 2.52
C LEU A 22 -4.30 24.32 3.70
N SER A 23 -4.11 25.64 3.63
CA SER A 23 -3.73 26.46 4.77
C SER A 23 -4.85 26.45 5.80
N ALA A 24 -4.66 25.77 6.92
CA ALA A 24 -5.58 25.78 8.05
C ALA A 24 -5.24 26.95 8.99
N CYS A 25 -6.19 27.83 9.22
CA CYS A 25 -6.15 28.88 10.23
C CYS A 25 -6.12 28.25 11.63
N VAL A 26 -5.15 28.70 12.44
CA VAL A 26 -5.02 28.37 13.87
C VAL A 26 -6.16 29.02 14.66
N GLY A 27 -7.08 28.20 15.15
CA GLY A 27 -8.03 28.55 16.20
C GLY A 27 -7.73 27.72 17.44
N ASN A 28 -7.28 28.38 18.50
CA ASN A 28 -7.00 27.77 19.80
C ASN A 28 -8.31 27.35 20.47
N THR A 29 -8.56 26.04 20.59
CA THR A 29 -9.52 25.49 21.58
C THR A 29 -8.90 24.25 22.21
N THR A 30 -8.61 24.35 23.49
CA THR A 30 -8.20 23.26 24.39
C THR A 30 -9.30 22.21 24.47
N GLY A 31 -9.06 21.06 23.89
CA GLY A 31 -9.82 19.84 24.04
C GLY A 31 -8.93 18.71 23.56
N ASP A 32 -8.76 17.71 24.39
CA ASP A 32 -8.03 16.46 24.08
C ASP A 32 -8.50 15.92 22.72
N ARG A 33 -7.74 16.24 21.70
CA ARG A 33 -7.84 15.58 20.41
C ARG A 33 -6.71 14.58 20.37
N ASP A 34 -7.05 13.32 20.65
CA ASP A 34 -6.23 12.19 20.21
C ASP A 34 -6.04 12.34 18.70
N ASN A 35 -4.95 12.98 18.32
CA ASN A 35 -4.57 13.22 16.94
C ASN A 35 -3.89 11.92 16.48
N TYR A 36 -4.69 10.92 16.05
CA TYR A 36 -4.13 9.81 15.31
C TYR A 36 -3.44 10.42 14.09
N SER A 37 -2.13 10.36 14.09
CA SER A 37 -1.33 10.77 12.93
C SER A 37 -1.77 9.91 11.75
N VAL A 38 -2.00 10.52 10.60
CA VAL A 38 -2.35 9.83 9.33
C VAL A 38 -1.26 8.81 8.93
N ASN A 39 -0.15 8.77 9.65
CA ASN A 39 1.03 7.96 9.39
C ASN A 39 1.15 6.71 10.29
N THR A 40 0.16 6.40 11.12
CA THR A 40 0.23 5.23 12.00
C THR A 40 -0.75 4.17 11.51
N LEU A 41 -0.26 2.93 11.37
CA LEU A 41 -1.12 1.79 11.12
C LEU A 41 -2.03 1.57 12.33
N VAL A 42 -3.32 1.39 12.06
CA VAL A 42 -4.33 1.09 13.06
C VAL A 42 -4.77 -0.36 12.89
N ASP A 43 -4.88 -1.05 14.01
CA ASP A 43 -5.38 -2.41 14.08
C ASP A 43 -6.90 -2.46 13.86
N THR A 44 -7.37 -3.43 13.08
CA THR A 44 -8.81 -3.63 12.83
C THR A 44 -9.58 -4.01 14.08
N GLY A 45 -8.95 -4.76 15.01
CA GLY A 45 -9.51 -5.11 16.31
C GLY A 45 -9.71 -3.86 17.16
N GLU A 46 -8.76 -2.93 17.19
CA GLU A 46 -8.91 -1.68 17.93
C GLU A 46 -10.10 -0.85 17.42
N ILE A 47 -10.32 -0.84 16.10
CA ILE A 47 -11.48 -0.13 15.50
C ILE A 47 -12.79 -0.79 15.90
N THR A 48 -12.87 -2.12 15.88
CA THR A 48 -14.10 -2.84 16.19
C THR A 48 -14.46 -2.77 17.68
N GLU A 49 -13.48 -2.89 18.56
CA GLU A 49 -13.67 -2.80 20.01
C GLU A 49 -13.97 -1.38 20.51
N ASN A 50 -13.31 -0.38 19.90
CA ASN A 50 -13.38 1.02 20.33
C ASN A 50 -14.01 1.93 19.27
N SER A 51 -15.03 1.44 18.57
CA SER A 51 -15.58 2.08 17.36
C SER A 51 -15.90 3.57 17.52
N ASP A 52 -16.43 3.98 18.66
CA ASP A 52 -16.80 5.38 18.92
C ASP A 52 -15.60 6.35 18.89
N ARG A 53 -14.39 5.85 19.17
CA ARG A 53 -13.14 6.64 19.06
C ARG A 53 -12.74 6.89 17.61
N PHE A 54 -13.11 5.98 16.71
CA PHE A 54 -12.69 6.00 15.31
C PHE A 54 -13.72 6.56 14.35
N ILE A 55 -15.01 6.54 14.69
CA ILE A 55 -16.07 7.07 13.83
C ILE A 55 -15.75 8.50 13.41
N GLY A 56 -15.71 8.73 12.09
CA GLY A 56 -15.39 10.02 11.48
C GLY A 56 -13.90 10.30 11.29
N LYS A 57 -13.00 9.42 11.77
CA LYS A 57 -11.54 9.59 11.60
C LYS A 57 -11.02 8.85 10.38
N SER A 58 -9.95 9.37 9.79
CA SER A 58 -9.16 8.67 8.78
C SER A 58 -8.23 7.67 9.47
N VAL A 59 -8.05 6.51 8.83
CA VAL A 59 -7.23 5.40 9.31
C VAL A 59 -6.40 4.83 8.17
N LEU A 60 -5.21 4.36 8.49
CA LEU A 60 -4.37 3.55 7.61
C LEU A 60 -4.33 2.14 8.20
N ILE A 61 -4.70 1.13 7.42
CA ILE A 61 -4.85 -0.26 7.88
C ILE A 61 -4.15 -1.18 6.88
N ARG A 62 -3.42 -2.16 7.39
CA ARG A 62 -2.87 -3.26 6.62
C ARG A 62 -3.46 -4.56 7.15
N ASN A 63 -4.11 -5.34 6.30
CA ASN A 63 -4.74 -6.60 6.73
C ASN A 63 -5.08 -7.52 5.55
N ASP A 64 -5.34 -8.78 5.86
CA ASP A 64 -5.78 -9.82 4.92
C ASP A 64 -7.24 -9.63 4.49
N VAL A 65 -7.52 -9.92 3.22
CA VAL A 65 -8.87 -9.92 2.67
C VAL A 65 -9.46 -11.33 2.76
N LEU A 66 -10.37 -11.56 3.70
CA LEU A 66 -11.06 -12.84 3.85
C LEU A 66 -12.09 -13.11 2.75
N GLN A 67 -12.83 -12.07 2.35
CA GLN A 67 -13.94 -12.23 1.43
C GLN A 67 -14.20 -10.96 0.63
N ILE A 68 -14.59 -11.12 -0.63
CA ILE A 68 -15.13 -10.05 -1.47
C ILE A 68 -16.66 -10.16 -1.50
N ILE A 69 -17.35 -9.02 -1.32
CA ILE A 69 -18.82 -8.92 -1.35
C ILE A 69 -19.24 -8.02 -2.51
N GLY A 70 -19.87 -8.60 -3.52
CA GLY A 70 -20.24 -7.84 -4.72
C GLY A 70 -19.03 -7.19 -5.37
N ASN A 71 -19.20 -5.96 -5.85
CA ASN A 71 -18.16 -5.22 -6.57
C ASN A 71 -17.42 -4.17 -5.71
N ARG A 72 -17.85 -3.95 -4.49
CA ARG A 72 -17.34 -2.87 -3.62
C ARG A 72 -17.02 -3.29 -2.18
N GLY A 73 -17.55 -4.43 -1.73
CA GLY A 73 -17.36 -4.86 -0.34
C GLY A 73 -16.16 -5.78 -0.19
N LEU A 74 -15.40 -5.58 0.88
CA LEU A 74 -14.36 -6.47 1.34
C LEU A 74 -14.60 -6.77 2.81
N ILE A 75 -14.36 -7.98 3.24
CA ILE A 75 -14.26 -8.36 4.64
C ILE A 75 -12.79 -8.58 4.94
N LEU A 76 -12.26 -7.83 5.88
CA LEU A 76 -10.90 -8.05 6.38
C LEU A 76 -10.91 -9.02 7.54
N ASP A 77 -9.80 -9.72 7.70
CA ASP A 77 -9.62 -10.63 8.83
C ASP A 77 -9.61 -9.86 10.15
N LYS A 78 -9.89 -10.57 11.20
CA LYS A 78 -9.60 -10.10 12.54
C LYS A 78 -8.09 -10.18 12.77
N ASP A 79 -7.52 -9.22 13.45
CA ASP A 79 -6.14 -9.35 13.88
C ASP A 79 -5.97 -10.59 14.76
N ARG A 80 -4.90 -11.36 14.51
CA ARG A 80 -4.61 -12.59 15.24
C ARG A 80 -4.23 -12.35 16.70
N LEU A 81 -3.85 -11.13 17.04
CA LEU A 81 -3.41 -10.74 18.39
C LEU A 81 -4.54 -10.20 19.27
N ILE A 82 -5.62 -9.71 18.66
CA ILE A 82 -6.77 -9.12 19.35
C ILE A 82 -8.03 -9.89 18.96
N ASP A 83 -8.88 -10.19 19.92
CA ASP A 83 -10.10 -11.00 19.75
C ASP A 83 -11.25 -10.20 19.09
N GLY A 84 -10.90 -9.42 18.04
CA GLY A 84 -11.82 -8.57 17.29
C GLY A 84 -12.75 -9.32 16.34
N GLU A 85 -13.79 -8.63 15.85
CA GLU A 85 -14.64 -9.12 14.76
C GLU A 85 -14.07 -8.68 13.39
N PRO A 86 -14.30 -9.48 12.32
CA PRO A 86 -13.98 -9.05 10.96
C PRO A 86 -14.67 -7.73 10.62
N ILE A 87 -13.96 -6.83 9.93
CA ILE A 87 -14.47 -5.51 9.59
C ILE A 87 -14.85 -5.42 8.11
N LEU A 88 -15.98 -4.75 7.83
CA LEU A 88 -16.42 -4.45 6.48
C LEU A 88 -15.68 -3.23 5.95
N VAL A 89 -15.19 -3.32 4.71
CA VAL A 89 -14.65 -2.20 3.94
C VAL A 89 -15.53 -1.99 2.71
N ILE A 90 -15.89 -0.74 2.44
CA ILE A 90 -16.51 -0.32 1.18
C ILE A 90 -15.42 0.36 0.33
N ASN A 91 -15.05 -0.29 -0.74
CA ASN A 91 -14.01 0.19 -1.65
C ASN A 91 -14.55 1.28 -2.58
N MET A 92 -14.10 2.51 -2.38
CA MET A 92 -14.40 3.67 -3.23
C MET A 92 -13.27 3.97 -4.22
N SER A 93 -12.14 3.27 -4.13
CA SER A 93 -11.06 3.38 -5.10
C SER A 93 -11.43 2.71 -6.44
N GLU A 94 -10.64 2.98 -7.46
CA GLU A 94 -10.76 2.29 -8.77
C GLU A 94 -10.04 0.93 -8.78
N THR A 95 -9.30 0.58 -7.72
CA THR A 95 -8.54 -0.65 -7.61
C THR A 95 -9.49 -1.81 -7.31
N SER A 96 -9.45 -2.86 -8.10
CA SER A 96 -10.12 -4.13 -7.81
C SER A 96 -9.12 -5.11 -7.20
N ILE A 97 -9.57 -5.88 -6.21
CA ILE A 97 -8.82 -6.98 -5.61
C ILE A 97 -9.42 -8.29 -6.07
N GLU A 98 -8.54 -9.21 -6.44
CA GLU A 98 -8.90 -10.60 -6.75
C GLU A 98 -8.32 -11.50 -5.66
N ILE A 99 -9.15 -12.38 -5.10
CA ILE A 99 -8.70 -13.41 -4.17
C ILE A 99 -8.33 -14.65 -5.00
N SER A 100 -7.07 -15.06 -4.90
CA SER A 100 -6.63 -16.36 -5.43
C SER A 100 -7.00 -17.47 -4.45
N HIS A 101 -7.25 -18.68 -4.96
CA HIS A 101 -7.62 -19.82 -4.13
C HIS A 101 -6.52 -20.26 -3.15
N ASP A 102 -5.28 -19.89 -3.42
CA ASP A 102 -4.13 -20.41 -2.68
C ASP A 102 -3.60 -19.43 -1.61
N LYS A 103 -3.97 -18.15 -1.65
CA LYS A 103 -3.51 -17.14 -0.69
C LYS A 103 -4.48 -15.96 -0.59
N THR A 104 -4.79 -15.55 0.64
CA THR A 104 -5.50 -14.30 0.90
C THR A 104 -4.57 -13.12 0.61
N PRO A 105 -4.98 -12.15 -0.22
CA PRO A 105 -4.14 -10.98 -0.47
C PRO A 105 -4.15 -10.06 0.74
N GLU A 106 -2.98 -9.65 1.18
CA GLU A 106 -2.82 -8.59 2.15
C GLU A 106 -2.85 -7.24 1.43
N ILE A 107 -3.54 -6.28 2.02
CA ILE A 107 -3.77 -4.96 1.42
C ILE A 107 -3.53 -3.84 2.44
N LEU A 108 -3.02 -2.72 1.94
CA LEU A 108 -2.98 -1.45 2.65
C LEU A 108 -4.17 -0.60 2.22
N ILE A 109 -4.91 -0.10 3.19
CA ILE A 109 -6.12 0.72 3.01
C ILE A 109 -5.91 2.08 3.66
N ASP A 110 -6.12 3.14 2.89
CA ASP A 110 -6.40 4.47 3.42
C ASP A 110 -7.91 4.72 3.34
N GLY A 111 -8.54 5.01 4.46
CA GLY A 111 -9.99 5.15 4.51
C GLY A 111 -10.48 5.92 5.72
N LYS A 112 -11.80 6.07 5.78
CA LYS A 112 -12.49 6.73 6.88
C LYS A 112 -13.43 5.75 7.56
N VAL A 113 -13.39 5.72 8.89
CA VAL A 113 -14.32 4.90 9.67
C VAL A 113 -15.67 5.60 9.75
N GLU A 114 -16.73 4.89 9.37
CA GLU A 114 -18.12 5.35 9.51
C GLU A 114 -18.96 4.30 10.23
N ARG A 115 -20.12 4.70 10.74
CA ARG A 115 -21.11 3.74 11.22
C ARG A 115 -21.93 3.26 10.04
N PHE A 116 -21.96 1.96 9.83
CA PHE A 116 -22.65 1.39 8.69
C PHE A 116 -24.17 1.58 8.83
N SER A 117 -24.75 2.15 7.81
CA SER A 117 -26.17 2.08 7.54
C SER A 117 -26.32 1.98 6.03
N LYS A 118 -26.85 0.85 5.55
CA LYS A 118 -26.89 0.54 4.12
C LYS A 118 -27.50 1.70 3.32
N ASN A 119 -28.69 2.15 3.69
CA ASN A 119 -29.39 3.22 2.99
C ASN A 119 -28.58 4.55 2.99
N SER A 120 -27.94 4.87 4.12
CA SER A 120 -27.15 6.11 4.23
C SER A 120 -25.88 6.05 3.40
N ILE A 121 -25.19 4.91 3.38
CA ILE A 121 -23.98 4.69 2.58
C ILE A 121 -24.33 4.73 1.10
N GLU A 122 -25.36 4.01 0.66
CA GLU A 122 -25.81 4.00 -0.73
C GLU A 122 -26.17 5.42 -1.22
N GLN A 123 -26.92 6.17 -0.43
CA GLN A 123 -27.30 7.53 -0.78
C GLN A 123 -26.11 8.50 -0.80
N LYS A 124 -25.21 8.39 0.21
CA LYS A 124 -24.07 9.30 0.37
C LYS A 124 -23.03 9.13 -0.73
N TYR A 125 -22.81 7.89 -1.16
CA TYR A 125 -21.72 7.53 -2.07
C TYR A 125 -22.20 7.10 -3.46
N ASP A 126 -23.51 7.21 -3.74
CA ASP A 126 -24.14 6.80 -4.99
C ASP A 126 -23.82 5.35 -5.37
N LEU A 127 -24.06 4.45 -4.41
CA LEU A 127 -23.75 3.03 -4.53
C LEU A 127 -25.03 2.17 -4.55
N ASN A 128 -24.90 0.96 -5.10
CA ASN A 128 -25.87 -0.12 -4.96
C ASN A 128 -25.19 -1.34 -4.29
N LEU A 129 -25.56 -1.62 -3.05
CA LEU A 129 -25.03 -2.72 -2.24
C LEU A 129 -26.02 -3.89 -2.27
N GLU A 130 -25.99 -4.68 -3.34
CA GLU A 130 -27.02 -5.69 -3.64
C GLU A 130 -26.98 -6.94 -2.74
N SER A 131 -25.86 -7.22 -2.07
CA SER A 131 -25.73 -8.43 -1.24
C SER A 131 -26.44 -8.30 0.09
N GLU A 132 -27.15 -9.37 0.52
CA GLU A 132 -27.77 -9.48 1.84
C GLU A 132 -26.75 -9.50 2.99
N ILE A 133 -25.48 -9.86 2.68
CA ILE A 133 -24.40 -9.91 3.67
C ILE A 133 -24.18 -8.55 4.33
N TYR A 134 -24.38 -7.45 3.61
CA TYR A 134 -24.26 -6.11 4.17
C TYR A 134 -25.17 -5.86 5.40
N GLY A 135 -26.32 -6.52 5.46
CA GLY A 135 -27.25 -6.40 6.60
C GLY A 135 -26.66 -6.83 7.96
N GLN A 136 -25.65 -7.70 7.96
CA GLN A 136 -24.98 -8.16 9.20
C GLN A 136 -24.09 -7.07 9.83
N TYR A 137 -23.78 -6.02 9.06
CA TYR A 137 -22.93 -4.91 9.49
C TYR A 137 -23.73 -3.67 9.90
N GLU A 138 -25.08 -3.70 9.83
CA GLU A 138 -25.92 -2.56 10.19
C GLU A 138 -25.61 -2.10 11.63
N GLY A 139 -25.28 -0.82 11.79
CA GLY A 139 -24.89 -0.21 13.06
C GLY A 139 -23.43 -0.45 13.50
N LYS A 140 -22.67 -1.32 12.81
CA LYS A 140 -21.25 -1.60 13.12
C LYS A 140 -20.32 -0.56 12.48
N PRO A 141 -19.04 -0.46 12.91
CA PRO A 141 -18.04 0.32 12.19
C PRO A 141 -17.77 -0.29 10.82
N VAL A 142 -17.59 0.56 9.84
CA VAL A 142 -17.19 0.22 8.47
C VAL A 142 -16.09 1.18 8.02
N ILE A 143 -15.20 0.70 7.16
CA ILE A 143 -14.17 1.56 6.56
C ILE A 143 -14.62 1.92 5.14
N ILE A 144 -14.69 3.20 4.85
CA ILE A 144 -14.87 3.74 3.50
C ILE A 144 -13.48 3.97 2.94
N ALA A 145 -13.01 3.03 2.12
CA ALA A 145 -11.66 3.05 1.58
C ALA A 145 -11.56 4.00 0.38
N THR A 146 -10.68 4.97 0.45
CA THR A 146 -10.36 5.90 -0.64
C THR A 146 -9.15 5.46 -1.45
N SER A 147 -8.27 4.66 -0.84
CA SER A 147 -7.14 4.00 -1.50
C SER A 147 -7.02 2.57 -1.03
N LEU A 148 -6.62 1.70 -1.95
CA LEU A 148 -6.44 0.29 -1.70
C LEU A 148 -5.30 -0.21 -2.58
N ILE A 149 -4.25 -0.75 -1.95
CA ILE A 149 -3.02 -1.18 -2.60
C ILE A 149 -2.63 -2.54 -2.04
N MET A 150 -2.14 -3.46 -2.90
CA MET A 150 -1.57 -4.73 -2.43
C MET A 150 -0.36 -4.47 -1.55
N SER A 151 -0.30 -5.18 -0.43
CA SER A 151 0.73 -4.99 0.60
C SER A 151 1.28 -6.33 1.11
N PRO A 152 1.81 -7.20 0.22
CA PRO A 152 2.39 -8.46 0.63
C PRO A 152 3.64 -8.24 1.50
N ASP A 153 4.01 -9.26 2.26
CA ASP A 153 5.28 -9.25 2.99
C ASP A 153 6.48 -9.31 2.05
N PRO A 154 7.64 -8.75 2.43
CA PRO A 154 8.87 -8.81 1.64
C PRO A 154 9.24 -10.24 1.22
N GLU A 155 9.17 -11.21 2.13
CA GLU A 155 9.45 -12.62 1.89
C GLU A 155 8.52 -13.24 0.83
N ASP A 156 7.23 -12.86 0.83
CA ASP A 156 6.28 -13.32 -0.18
C ASP A 156 6.65 -12.86 -1.58
N ILE A 157 7.17 -11.64 -1.69
CA ILE A 157 7.62 -11.07 -2.96
C ILE A 157 8.88 -11.78 -3.45
N THR A 158 9.87 -11.95 -2.59
CA THR A 158 11.14 -12.58 -2.96
C THR A 158 10.94 -14.06 -3.31
N ALA A 159 10.05 -14.76 -2.61
CA ALA A 159 9.70 -16.15 -2.92
C ALA A 159 8.93 -16.33 -4.25
N ASN A 160 8.05 -15.39 -4.62
CA ASN A 160 7.19 -15.51 -5.79
C ASN A 160 7.03 -14.18 -6.56
N PRO A 161 8.11 -13.56 -7.05
CA PRO A 161 8.10 -12.20 -7.62
C PRO A 161 7.23 -12.08 -8.87
N GLU A 162 7.05 -13.16 -9.63
CA GLU A 162 6.29 -13.16 -10.91
C GLU A 162 4.83 -12.71 -10.73
N ILE A 163 4.26 -12.88 -9.53
CA ILE A 163 2.88 -12.48 -9.21
C ILE A 163 2.77 -10.95 -9.12
N TYR A 164 3.87 -10.29 -8.73
CA TYR A 164 3.89 -8.88 -8.34
C TYR A 164 4.55 -7.96 -9.37
N TYR A 165 5.25 -8.48 -10.36
CA TYR A 165 5.93 -7.64 -11.36
C TYR A 165 4.98 -6.67 -12.07
N ASN A 166 5.46 -5.43 -12.22
CA ASN A 166 4.77 -4.30 -12.84
C ASN A 166 3.46 -3.89 -12.13
N ARG A 167 3.27 -4.29 -10.89
CA ARG A 167 2.13 -3.87 -10.06
C ARG A 167 2.56 -2.80 -9.05
N PRO A 168 1.71 -1.81 -8.78
CA PRO A 168 1.91 -0.91 -7.65
C PRO A 168 1.70 -1.68 -6.34
N LEU A 169 2.66 -1.54 -5.43
CA LEU A 169 2.69 -2.18 -4.12
C LEU A 169 2.94 -1.14 -3.03
N ALA A 170 2.53 -1.45 -1.81
CA ALA A 170 2.85 -0.69 -0.61
C ALA A 170 3.39 -1.65 0.44
N ILE A 171 4.69 -1.78 0.53
CA ILE A 171 5.35 -2.81 1.32
C ILE A 171 5.75 -2.26 2.68
N LYS A 172 5.23 -2.86 3.75
CA LYS A 172 5.68 -2.61 5.12
C LYS A 172 6.91 -3.48 5.37
N GLY A 173 7.95 -2.90 5.94
CA GLY A 173 9.15 -3.63 6.35
C GLY A 173 10.01 -2.78 7.26
N GLU A 174 11.00 -3.41 7.87
CA GLU A 174 12.09 -2.79 8.59
C GLU A 174 13.25 -2.58 7.62
N VAL A 175 13.88 -1.41 7.68
CA VAL A 175 15.06 -1.12 6.87
C VAL A 175 16.23 -1.91 7.46
N ASP A 176 16.79 -2.83 6.67
CA ASP A 176 17.94 -3.62 7.09
C ASP A 176 19.23 -2.98 6.57
N ASP A 177 19.63 -3.22 5.34
CA ASP A 177 20.87 -2.70 4.78
C ASP A 177 20.61 -1.39 4.01
N VAL A 178 21.40 -0.35 4.33
CA VAL A 178 21.33 0.96 3.64
C VAL A 178 22.63 1.18 2.89
N GLU A 179 22.56 1.04 1.58
CA GLU A 179 23.67 1.30 0.68
C GLU A 179 23.68 2.75 0.18
N ASP A 180 24.76 3.14 -0.50
CA ASP A 180 24.82 4.40 -1.23
C ASP A 180 23.85 4.42 -2.44
N TYR A 181 23.63 5.57 -3.03
CA TYR A 181 22.87 5.78 -4.28
C TYR A 181 21.36 5.50 -4.21
N GLY A 182 20.76 5.49 -3.01
CA GLY A 182 19.34 5.26 -2.81
C GLY A 182 18.94 3.79 -2.87
N ILE A 183 19.89 2.91 -2.63
CA ILE A 183 19.68 1.47 -2.53
C ILE A 183 19.59 1.09 -1.06
N PHE A 184 18.63 0.24 -0.73
CA PHE A 184 18.49 -0.36 0.60
C PHE A 184 17.70 -1.64 0.51
N GLU A 185 17.76 -2.47 1.53
CA GLU A 185 16.95 -3.67 1.65
C GLU A 185 15.91 -3.49 2.76
N ILE A 186 14.77 -4.16 2.62
CA ILE A 186 13.73 -4.21 3.64
C ILE A 186 13.39 -5.65 3.96
N ASP A 187 13.26 -5.91 5.24
CA ASP A 187 12.94 -7.22 5.83
C ASP A 187 11.55 -7.20 6.49
N GLU A 188 11.03 -8.38 6.79
CA GLU A 188 9.87 -8.55 7.65
C GLU A 188 10.31 -8.53 9.13
N GLU A 189 9.73 -7.68 9.94
CA GLU A 189 10.03 -7.39 11.35
C GLU A 189 10.22 -8.63 12.28
N LYS A 190 9.98 -9.86 11.79
CA LYS A 190 9.99 -11.11 12.60
C LYS A 190 10.45 -12.37 11.87
N ALA A 191 10.82 -12.29 10.61
CA ALA A 191 11.15 -13.48 9.83
C ALA A 191 12.61 -13.93 10.06
N PHE A 192 12.80 -15.15 10.47
CA PHE A 192 14.12 -15.78 10.47
C PHE A 192 14.29 -16.53 9.14
N GLY A 193 15.06 -15.97 8.21
CA GLY A 193 15.59 -16.69 7.06
C GLY A 193 14.89 -16.47 5.72
N GLY A 194 14.11 -15.39 5.56
CA GLY A 194 13.68 -14.90 4.24
C GLY A 194 14.83 -14.22 3.49
N GLU A 195 14.64 -13.96 2.18
CA GLU A 195 15.49 -13.06 1.43
C GLU A 195 14.90 -11.64 1.52
N ASP A 196 15.74 -10.66 1.84
CA ASP A 196 15.34 -9.27 1.93
C ASP A 196 14.94 -8.71 0.56
N LEU A 197 13.99 -7.80 0.56
CA LEU A 197 13.53 -7.18 -0.66
C LEU A 197 14.39 -5.95 -0.98
N LEU A 198 15.09 -6.01 -2.11
CA LEU A 198 15.84 -4.88 -2.63
C LEU A 198 14.93 -3.73 -3.02
N VAL A 199 15.29 -2.53 -2.60
CA VAL A 199 14.60 -1.29 -2.92
C VAL A 199 15.55 -0.31 -3.60
N VAL A 200 15.10 0.31 -4.68
CA VAL A 200 15.79 1.41 -5.36
C VAL A 200 14.94 2.66 -5.27
N GLN A 201 15.44 3.67 -4.57
CA GLN A 201 14.80 4.97 -4.47
C GLN A 201 15.32 5.92 -5.54
N PHE A 202 14.43 6.50 -6.32
CA PHE A 202 14.76 7.50 -7.33
C PHE A 202 14.25 8.89 -6.93
N GLY A 203 14.83 9.93 -7.54
CA GLY A 203 14.47 11.31 -7.23
C GLY A 203 15.03 11.80 -5.90
N SER A 204 14.20 12.43 -5.06
CA SER A 204 14.63 12.91 -3.75
C SER A 204 14.74 11.77 -2.76
N GLN A 205 15.95 11.50 -2.29
CA GLN A 205 16.20 10.40 -1.35
C GLN A 205 15.78 10.79 0.07
N ALA A 206 15.06 9.90 0.73
CA ALA A 206 14.79 9.98 2.16
C ALA A 206 16.06 9.56 2.93
N ALA A 207 16.32 10.22 4.06
CA ALA A 207 17.34 9.75 4.99
C ALA A 207 16.77 8.55 5.77
N LEU A 208 17.31 7.38 5.52
CA LEU A 208 16.92 6.13 6.15
C LEU A 208 17.93 5.75 7.24
N ASN A 209 17.45 5.05 8.24
CA ASN A 209 18.29 4.41 9.24
C ASN A 209 17.89 2.93 9.31
N GLU A 210 18.85 2.06 9.57
CA GLU A 210 18.60 0.66 9.88
C GLU A 210 17.64 0.51 11.08
N GLU A 211 16.93 -0.58 11.16
CA GLU A 211 15.91 -0.89 12.18
C GLU A 211 14.68 0.08 12.16
N GLN A 212 14.53 0.88 11.13
CA GLN A 212 13.39 1.81 10.98
C GLN A 212 12.25 1.16 10.22
N THR A 213 11.07 1.07 10.84
CA THR A 213 9.88 0.55 10.15
C THR A 213 9.32 1.59 9.17
N VAL A 214 9.10 1.16 7.93
CA VAL A 214 8.61 1.99 6.84
C VAL A 214 7.50 1.31 6.04
N ILE A 215 6.76 2.11 5.29
CA ILE A 215 5.95 1.64 4.15
C ILE A 215 6.56 2.22 2.88
N VAL A 216 7.01 1.36 2.00
CA VAL A 216 7.58 1.71 0.70
C VAL A 216 6.51 1.57 -0.38
N TYR A 217 6.13 2.67 -1.03
CA TYR A 217 5.18 2.67 -2.15
C TYR A 217 5.95 2.63 -3.46
N GLY A 218 5.82 1.56 -4.22
CA GLY A 218 6.63 1.38 -5.41
C GLY A 218 6.01 0.44 -6.44
N VAL A 219 6.78 0.15 -7.49
CA VAL A 219 6.44 -0.85 -8.50
C VAL A 219 7.53 -1.91 -8.51
N LEU A 220 7.14 -3.18 -8.40
CA LEU A 220 8.08 -4.27 -8.47
C LEU A 220 8.56 -4.48 -9.92
N ARG A 221 9.88 -4.56 -10.10
CA ARG A 221 10.55 -4.78 -11.39
C ARG A 221 11.55 -5.93 -11.29
N LYS A 222 11.90 -6.52 -12.41
CA LYS A 222 13.14 -7.31 -12.49
C LYS A 222 14.33 -6.36 -12.47
N PHE A 223 15.37 -6.72 -11.76
CA PHE A 223 16.59 -5.95 -11.78
C PHE A 223 17.27 -6.10 -13.16
N VAL A 224 17.07 -5.12 -14.00
CA VAL A 224 17.73 -4.98 -15.32
C VAL A 224 18.33 -3.59 -15.39
N MET A 225 19.64 -3.47 -15.16
CA MET A 225 20.36 -2.20 -15.03
C MET A 225 19.98 -1.18 -16.11
N LYS A 226 20.01 -1.59 -17.37
CA LYS A 226 19.70 -0.70 -18.49
C LYS A 226 18.27 -0.14 -18.44
N GLU A 227 17.31 -0.95 -18.03
CA GLU A 227 15.91 -0.52 -17.92
C GLU A 227 15.71 0.42 -16.75
N LEU A 228 16.33 0.10 -15.59
CA LEU A 228 16.26 0.94 -14.40
C LEU A 228 16.84 2.34 -14.66
N LEU A 229 18.02 2.42 -15.27
CA LEU A 229 18.64 3.70 -15.62
C LEU A 229 17.78 4.53 -16.59
N GLN A 230 17.16 3.87 -17.57
CA GLN A 230 16.36 4.55 -18.59
C GLN A 230 15.00 5.00 -18.08
N ASP A 231 14.33 4.15 -17.29
CA ASP A 231 12.94 4.37 -16.84
C ASP A 231 12.86 5.35 -15.65
N TYR A 232 13.91 5.41 -14.81
CA TYR A 232 13.90 6.15 -13.54
C TYR A 232 14.95 7.27 -13.45
N ASP A 233 15.67 7.55 -14.56
CA ASP A 233 16.69 8.62 -14.65
C ASP A 233 17.73 8.56 -13.51
N LEU A 234 18.25 7.35 -13.26
CA LEU A 234 19.23 7.11 -12.20
C LEU A 234 20.62 7.59 -12.67
N ASP A 235 21.25 8.48 -11.90
CA ASP A 235 22.56 9.07 -12.20
C ASP A 235 23.71 8.22 -11.61
N TRP A 236 23.77 6.96 -12.01
CA TRP A 236 24.83 6.03 -11.61
C TRP A 236 25.93 5.98 -12.65
N ASP A 237 27.16 6.26 -12.26
CA ASP A 237 28.31 6.12 -13.16
C ASP A 237 28.61 4.63 -13.47
N SER A 238 29.47 4.37 -14.46
CA SER A 238 29.75 3.00 -14.93
C SER A 238 30.41 2.10 -13.86
N SER A 239 31.10 2.67 -12.87
CA SER A 239 31.69 1.92 -11.78
C SER A 239 30.62 1.42 -10.83
N ILE A 240 29.70 2.32 -10.45
CA ILE A 240 28.54 2.05 -9.60
C ILE A 240 27.63 1.01 -10.28
N GLN A 241 27.30 1.22 -11.56
CA GLN A 241 26.48 0.26 -12.32
C GLN A 241 27.07 -1.16 -12.27
N THR A 242 28.40 -1.29 -12.45
CA THR A 242 29.07 -2.60 -12.45
C THR A 242 29.00 -3.26 -11.06
N GLN A 243 29.17 -2.49 -10.00
CA GLN A 243 29.09 -3.02 -8.63
C GLN A 243 27.66 -3.51 -8.33
N ILE A 244 26.68 -2.65 -8.50
CA ILE A 244 25.27 -2.94 -8.20
C ILE A 244 24.75 -4.11 -9.05
N GLU A 245 25.12 -4.17 -10.35
CA GLU A 245 24.71 -5.27 -11.21
C GLU A 245 25.33 -6.60 -10.77
N ALA A 246 26.56 -6.60 -10.26
CA ALA A 246 27.20 -7.81 -9.74
C ALA A 246 26.54 -8.35 -8.47
N GLU A 247 26.02 -7.47 -7.62
CA GLU A 247 25.42 -7.81 -6.32
C GLU A 247 23.94 -8.21 -6.43
N HIS A 248 23.18 -7.54 -7.32
CA HIS A 248 21.72 -7.65 -7.33
C HIS A 248 21.13 -8.19 -8.65
N GLN A 249 21.97 -8.64 -9.61
CA GLN A 249 21.47 -9.16 -10.88
C GLN A 249 20.42 -10.26 -10.69
N GLN A 250 19.26 -10.10 -11.37
CA GLN A 250 18.12 -11.00 -11.37
C GLN A 250 17.26 -11.02 -10.08
N LYS A 251 17.63 -10.30 -9.04
CA LYS A 251 16.74 -10.11 -7.88
C LYS A 251 15.46 -9.33 -8.28
N PRO A 252 14.32 -9.54 -7.62
CA PRO A 252 13.21 -8.59 -7.69
C PRO A 252 13.63 -7.27 -7.03
N VAL A 253 13.23 -6.14 -7.60
CA VAL A 253 13.51 -4.82 -7.04
C VAL A 253 12.25 -3.97 -6.97
N LEU A 254 11.99 -3.40 -5.81
CA LEU A 254 10.92 -2.43 -5.63
C LEU A 254 11.45 -1.03 -5.93
N VAL A 255 10.97 -0.41 -7.00
CA VAL A 255 11.41 0.93 -7.38
C VAL A 255 10.44 1.96 -6.83
N THR A 256 10.95 2.94 -6.08
CA THR A 256 10.15 3.88 -5.32
C THR A 256 10.63 5.33 -5.42
N ASN A 257 9.70 6.27 -5.24
CA ASN A 257 9.97 7.67 -4.92
C ASN A 257 9.17 8.15 -3.69
N LYS A 258 8.51 7.21 -2.99
CA LYS A 258 7.68 7.54 -1.84
C LYS A 258 7.88 6.50 -0.73
N ILE A 259 8.38 6.98 0.41
CA ILE A 259 8.54 6.20 1.64
C ILE A 259 7.77 6.92 2.75
N GLN A 260 7.05 6.17 3.54
CA GLN A 260 6.33 6.65 4.72
C GLN A 260 6.95 6.00 5.95
N PHE A 261 7.37 6.80 6.90
CA PHE A 261 7.86 6.35 8.20
C PHE A 261 6.68 6.06 9.16
N LEU A 262 6.78 4.96 9.89
CA LEU A 262 5.77 4.53 10.87
C LEU A 262 6.13 4.90 12.31
#